data_ce6f6d65d1fb0f77c510f58275cf04a5
#
_entry.id   ce6f6d65d1fb0f77c510f58275cf04a5
#
_cell.length_a   1.000
_cell.length_b   1.000
_cell.length_c   1.000
_cell.angle_alpha   90.00
_cell.angle_beta   90.00
_cell.angle_gamma   90.00
#
_symmetry.space_group_name_H-M   'P 1'
#
loop_
_entity.id
_entity.type
_entity.pdbx_description
1 polymer ?
#
loop_
_entity_poly.entity_id
_entity_poly.type
_entity_poly.pdbx_seq_one_letter_code
_entity_poly.pdbx_strand_id
1 'polypeptide(L)'
;MELFDSAFPTLGDVDIFDDPEQAFEGANIAFLVGSMPRKAGMERSDLLSANGGIFGPQGEALNAGAADDIKVLVVGNPANTNALIAASHAGDIPASRFTAMTRLDHNRALAQLAAKAGCHVTDIDKVTVWGNHSSTQYPDLTQATVKGAPITDILADRAWVEEDFIPTVAGRGAAIIA
;
A
#
# COMPACT_ATOMS: atom_id res chain seq x y z
N MET A 1 -17.62 -18.28 -4.32
CA MET A 1 -18.62 -18.14 -5.40
C MET A 1 -18.19 -17.05 -6.37
N GLU A 2 -17.98 -15.81 -5.95
CA GLU A 2 -17.66 -14.67 -6.85
C GLU A 2 -16.44 -14.90 -7.76
N LEU A 3 -15.38 -15.53 -7.27
CA LEU A 3 -14.20 -15.84 -8.09
C LEU A 3 -14.52 -16.81 -9.22
N PHE A 4 -15.34 -17.82 -8.97
CA PHE A 4 -15.77 -18.76 -10.02
C PHE A 4 -16.73 -18.09 -11.02
N ASP A 5 -17.66 -17.27 -10.53
CA ASP A 5 -18.62 -16.55 -11.36
C ASP A 5 -17.94 -15.52 -12.27
N SER A 6 -16.78 -15.02 -11.87
CA SER A 6 -15.95 -14.09 -12.68
C SER A 6 -15.25 -14.76 -13.86
N ALA A 7 -15.18 -16.09 -13.90
CA ALA A 7 -14.60 -16.88 -14.97
C ALA A 7 -13.22 -16.41 -15.46
N PHE A 8 -12.34 -16.04 -14.51
CA PHE A 8 -10.98 -15.61 -14.86
C PHE A 8 -10.21 -16.73 -15.58
N PRO A 9 -9.62 -16.47 -16.73
CA PRO A 9 -8.91 -17.51 -17.50
C PRO A 9 -7.66 -18.06 -16.80
N THR A 10 -7.19 -17.36 -15.78
CA THR A 10 -6.03 -17.74 -14.95
C THR A 10 -6.41 -18.41 -13.62
N LEU A 11 -7.73 -18.55 -13.36
CA LEU A 11 -8.18 -19.23 -12.14
C LEU A 11 -8.07 -20.74 -12.32
N GLY A 12 -7.23 -21.38 -11.50
CA GLY A 12 -7.18 -22.83 -11.34
C GLY A 12 -8.16 -23.29 -10.28
N ASP A 13 -7.64 -23.69 -9.13
CA ASP A 13 -8.43 -24.11 -7.98
C ASP A 13 -8.55 -23.00 -6.93
N VAL A 14 -9.51 -23.13 -6.05
CA VAL A 14 -9.71 -22.24 -4.89
C VAL A 14 -9.94 -23.09 -3.66
N ASP A 15 -8.98 -23.04 -2.74
CA ASP A 15 -9.08 -23.65 -1.41
C ASP A 15 -9.35 -22.58 -0.36
N ILE A 16 -10.07 -22.93 0.68
CA ILE A 16 -10.43 -22.04 1.79
C ILE A 16 -10.00 -22.69 3.09
N PHE A 17 -9.20 -21.95 3.86
CA PHE A 17 -8.65 -22.40 5.13
C PHE A 17 -9.03 -21.40 6.24
N ASP A 18 -9.18 -21.91 7.46
CA ASP A 18 -9.31 -21.14 8.70
C ASP A 18 -7.98 -21.08 9.49
N ASP A 19 -6.99 -21.89 9.07
CA ASP A 19 -5.65 -21.94 9.61
C ASP A 19 -4.66 -21.24 8.65
N PRO A 20 -3.96 -20.19 9.09
CA PRO A 20 -3.02 -19.47 8.25
C PRO A 20 -1.79 -20.30 7.82
N GLU A 21 -1.35 -21.28 8.61
CA GLU A 21 -0.23 -22.17 8.22
C GLU A 21 -0.60 -23.00 6.99
N GLN A 22 -1.81 -23.58 6.99
CA GLN A 22 -2.31 -24.32 5.84
C GLN A 22 -2.56 -23.40 4.64
N ALA A 23 -3.09 -22.19 4.87
CA ALA A 23 -3.41 -21.24 3.82
C ALA A 23 -2.16 -20.73 3.08
N PHE A 24 -1.03 -20.62 3.77
CA PHE A 24 0.22 -20.10 3.19
C PHE A 24 1.19 -21.20 2.74
N GLU A 25 0.87 -22.47 2.92
CA GLU A 25 1.74 -23.56 2.49
C GLU A 25 2.03 -23.48 0.98
N GLY A 26 3.31 -23.36 0.62
CA GLY A 26 3.77 -23.24 -0.76
C GLY A 26 3.36 -21.96 -1.49
N ALA A 27 2.79 -20.97 -0.82
CA ALA A 27 2.35 -19.73 -1.45
C ALA A 27 3.54 -18.91 -1.99
N ASN A 28 3.46 -18.45 -3.24
CA ASN A 28 4.43 -17.54 -3.87
C ASN A 28 4.05 -16.06 -3.74
N ILE A 29 2.74 -15.77 -3.57
CA ILE A 29 2.22 -14.42 -3.39
C ILE A 29 1.18 -14.45 -2.28
N ALA A 30 1.30 -13.55 -1.31
CA ALA A 30 0.32 -13.35 -0.25
C ALA A 30 -0.22 -11.91 -0.24
N PHE A 31 -1.54 -11.78 -0.15
CA PHE A 31 -2.22 -10.50 0.07
C PHE A 31 -2.82 -10.50 1.47
N LEU A 32 -2.27 -9.70 2.39
CA LEU A 32 -2.77 -9.55 3.75
C LEU A 32 -3.77 -8.39 3.81
N VAL A 33 -5.05 -8.69 3.58
CA VAL A 33 -6.12 -7.69 3.41
C VAL A 33 -6.87 -7.41 4.70
N GLY A 34 -7.16 -8.46 5.48
CA GLY A 34 -7.94 -8.37 6.71
C GLY A 34 -7.22 -7.56 7.79
N SER A 35 -7.92 -6.58 8.38
CA SER A 35 -7.41 -5.80 9.52
C SER A 35 -8.55 -5.34 10.41
N MET A 36 -8.24 -5.02 11.68
CA MET A 36 -9.21 -4.41 12.58
C MET A 36 -9.40 -2.93 12.19
N PRO A 37 -10.61 -2.52 11.77
CA PRO A 37 -10.87 -1.11 11.47
C PRO A 37 -10.89 -0.28 12.76
N ARG A 38 -10.47 0.99 12.66
CA ARG A 38 -10.56 1.93 13.77
C ARG A 38 -12.02 2.23 14.07
N LYS A 39 -12.42 2.05 15.32
CA LYS A 39 -13.75 2.41 15.82
C LYS A 39 -13.71 3.74 16.57
N ALA A 40 -14.84 4.42 16.68
CA ALA A 40 -14.94 5.63 17.48
C ALA A 40 -14.56 5.34 18.94
N GLY A 41 -13.73 6.19 19.52
CA GLY A 41 -13.22 6.03 20.89
C GLY A 41 -12.04 5.05 21.06
N MET A 42 -11.59 4.41 19.99
CA MET A 42 -10.43 3.50 20.05
C MET A 42 -9.11 4.32 20.04
N GLU A 43 -8.27 4.07 21.02
CA GLU A 43 -6.93 4.64 21.06
C GLU A 43 -6.02 4.01 19.98
N ARG A 44 -4.94 4.72 19.62
CA ARG A 44 -3.99 4.23 18.63
C ARG A 44 -3.25 2.97 19.09
N SER A 45 -2.98 2.87 20.38
CA SER A 45 -2.37 1.69 21.02
C SER A 45 -3.26 0.45 20.93
N ASP A 46 -4.58 0.62 21.12
CA ASP A 46 -5.53 -0.50 21.05
C ASP A 46 -5.61 -1.05 19.62
N LEU A 47 -5.65 -0.14 18.64
CA LEU A 47 -5.63 -0.52 17.23
C LEU A 47 -4.35 -1.26 16.85
N LEU A 48 -3.21 -0.78 17.34
CA LEU A 48 -1.91 -1.41 17.12
C LEU A 48 -1.85 -2.81 17.73
N SER A 49 -2.32 -2.96 18.96
CA SER A 49 -2.37 -4.26 19.65
C SER A 49 -3.29 -5.24 18.95
N ALA A 50 -4.49 -4.81 18.54
CA ALA A 50 -5.44 -5.64 17.83
C ALA A 50 -4.88 -6.13 16.47
N ASN A 51 -4.26 -5.24 15.71
CA ASN A 51 -3.65 -5.61 14.43
C ASN A 51 -2.36 -6.44 14.62
N GLY A 52 -1.60 -6.22 15.70
CA GLY A 52 -0.48 -7.08 16.08
C GLY A 52 -0.90 -8.54 16.26
N GLY A 53 -2.06 -8.77 16.90
CA GLY A 53 -2.65 -10.10 17.06
C GLY A 53 -3.12 -10.75 15.74
N ILE A 54 -3.25 -9.99 14.66
CA ILE A 54 -3.59 -10.51 13.32
C ILE A 54 -2.32 -10.75 12.51
N PHE A 55 -1.47 -9.72 12.37
CA PHE A 55 -0.34 -9.74 11.43
C PHE A 55 0.90 -10.46 11.97
N GLY A 56 1.05 -10.59 13.30
CA GLY A 56 2.09 -11.41 13.90
C GLY A 56 1.94 -12.90 13.51
N PRO A 57 0.83 -13.55 13.87
CA PRO A 57 0.58 -14.95 13.50
C PRO A 57 0.62 -15.20 11.98
N GLN A 58 0.17 -14.26 11.15
CA GLN A 58 0.30 -14.38 9.70
C GLN A 58 1.77 -14.33 9.24
N GLY A 59 2.60 -13.50 9.87
CA GLY A 59 4.04 -13.48 9.62
C GLY A 59 4.72 -14.79 9.99
N GLU A 60 4.37 -15.36 11.13
CA GLU A 60 4.86 -16.67 11.59
C GLU A 60 4.46 -17.80 10.63
N ALA A 61 3.20 -17.83 10.20
CA ALA A 61 2.69 -18.83 9.27
C ALA A 61 3.34 -18.72 7.88
N LEU A 62 3.57 -17.50 7.37
CA LEU A 62 4.33 -17.28 6.14
C LEU A 62 5.77 -17.80 6.28
N ASN A 63 6.41 -17.55 7.42
CA ASN A 63 7.77 -18.02 7.69
C ASN A 63 7.88 -19.56 7.73
N ALA A 64 6.83 -20.20 8.24
CA ALA A 64 6.79 -21.64 8.42
C ALA A 64 6.56 -22.41 7.11
N GLY A 65 5.74 -21.89 6.19
CA GLY A 65 5.22 -22.71 5.10
C GLY A 65 5.24 -22.08 3.71
N ALA A 66 5.48 -20.77 3.56
CA ALA A 66 5.48 -20.15 2.24
C ALA A 66 6.66 -20.60 1.36
N ALA A 67 6.50 -20.48 0.06
CA ALA A 67 7.57 -20.77 -0.88
C ALA A 67 8.77 -19.82 -0.72
N ASP A 68 9.96 -20.30 -1.08
CA ASP A 68 11.22 -19.54 -0.95
C ASP A 68 11.22 -18.18 -1.69
N ASP A 69 10.39 -18.03 -2.70
CA ASP A 69 10.25 -16.80 -3.51
C ASP A 69 9.04 -15.94 -3.13
N ILE A 70 8.38 -16.20 -2.00
CA ILE A 70 7.21 -15.49 -1.51
C ILE A 70 7.34 -13.96 -1.64
N LYS A 71 6.28 -13.30 -2.07
CA LYS A 71 6.11 -11.84 -2.06
C LYS A 71 4.84 -11.49 -1.31
N VAL A 72 4.96 -10.60 -0.34
CA VAL A 72 3.86 -10.24 0.55
C VAL A 72 3.43 -8.79 0.30
N LEU A 73 2.15 -8.59 0.01
CA LEU A 73 1.54 -7.28 -0.08
C LEU A 73 0.55 -7.08 1.07
N VAL A 74 0.85 -6.17 1.96
CA VAL A 74 -0.04 -5.81 3.07
C VAL A 74 -0.96 -4.67 2.64
N VAL A 75 -2.25 -4.93 2.67
CA VAL A 75 -3.33 -4.01 2.28
C VAL A 75 -4.07 -3.48 3.51
N GLY A 76 -4.24 -4.32 4.54
CA GLY A 76 -4.94 -3.98 5.77
C GLY A 76 -4.29 -2.80 6.51
N ASN A 77 -5.10 -1.79 6.85
CA ASN A 77 -4.61 -0.58 7.52
C ASN A 77 -4.48 -0.76 9.04
N PRO A 78 -3.44 -0.14 9.64
CA PRO A 78 -2.40 0.74 9.08
C PRO A 78 -1.33 -0.06 8.32
N ALA A 79 -1.34 0.01 6.98
CA ALA A 79 -0.60 -0.90 6.10
C ALA A 79 0.91 -0.93 6.37
N ASN A 80 1.56 0.22 6.54
CA ASN A 80 3.00 0.28 6.82
C ASN A 80 3.37 -0.42 8.14
N THR A 81 2.59 -0.17 9.20
CA THR A 81 2.81 -0.77 10.51
C THR A 81 2.56 -2.28 10.47
N ASN A 82 1.47 -2.70 9.84
CA ASN A 82 1.11 -4.10 9.71
C ASN A 82 2.14 -4.88 8.87
N ALA A 83 2.69 -4.27 7.82
CA ALA A 83 3.79 -4.85 7.04
C ALA A 83 5.05 -5.05 7.88
N LEU A 84 5.40 -4.07 8.72
CA LEU A 84 6.53 -4.18 9.65
C LEU A 84 6.30 -5.28 10.67
N ILE A 85 5.09 -5.39 11.25
CA ILE A 85 4.75 -6.45 12.20
C ILE A 85 4.89 -7.82 11.54
N ALA A 86 4.26 -8.04 10.39
CA ALA A 86 4.35 -9.31 9.68
C ALA A 86 5.81 -9.67 9.35
N ALA A 87 6.60 -8.74 8.83
CA ALA A 87 8.00 -8.95 8.52
C ALA A 87 8.85 -9.27 9.77
N SER A 88 8.56 -8.66 10.92
CA SER A 88 9.28 -8.91 12.16
C SER A 88 9.03 -10.30 12.75
N HIS A 89 7.90 -10.92 12.40
CA HIS A 89 7.53 -12.28 12.79
C HIS A 89 7.89 -13.34 11.73
N ALA A 90 8.47 -12.94 10.60
CA ALA A 90 8.90 -13.81 9.52
C ALA A 90 10.43 -13.71 9.33
N GLY A 91 11.19 -14.15 10.34
CA GLY A 91 12.63 -13.90 10.44
C GLY A 91 13.49 -14.49 9.30
N ASP A 92 13.03 -15.55 8.64
CA ASP A 92 13.76 -16.19 7.54
C ASP A 92 13.40 -15.58 6.17
N ILE A 93 12.30 -14.81 6.08
CA ILE A 93 11.90 -14.14 4.86
C ILE A 93 12.55 -12.74 4.80
N PRO A 94 13.32 -12.40 3.75
CA PRO A 94 13.91 -11.08 3.63
C PRO A 94 12.88 -9.95 3.72
N ALA A 95 13.13 -8.92 4.52
CA ALA A 95 12.22 -7.78 4.70
C ALA A 95 11.85 -7.08 3.39
N SER A 96 12.72 -7.12 2.37
CA SER A 96 12.47 -6.57 1.03
C SER A 96 11.33 -7.28 0.27
N ARG A 97 10.87 -8.43 0.75
CA ARG A 97 9.73 -9.16 0.18
C ARG A 97 8.38 -8.71 0.74
N PHE A 98 8.39 -7.91 1.81
CA PHE A 98 7.20 -7.31 2.39
C PHE A 98 6.99 -5.90 1.85
N THR A 99 5.80 -5.64 1.34
CA THR A 99 5.40 -4.34 0.83
C THR A 99 4.07 -3.91 1.42
N ALA A 100 3.90 -2.61 1.65
CA ALA A 100 2.62 -2.02 2.04
C ALA A 100 1.96 -1.36 0.83
N MET A 101 0.65 -1.53 0.68
CA MET A 101 -0.08 -1.00 -0.47
C MET A 101 -0.37 0.50 -0.31
N THR A 102 0.48 1.32 -0.93
CA THR A 102 0.33 2.79 -0.99
C THR A 102 0.18 3.30 -2.44
N ARG A 103 -0.12 2.40 -3.38
CA ARG A 103 -0.19 2.70 -4.81
C ARG A 103 -1.23 3.76 -5.16
N LEU A 104 -2.35 3.82 -4.42
CA LEU A 104 -3.37 4.84 -4.63
C LEU A 104 -2.86 6.25 -4.37
N ASP A 105 -2.02 6.45 -3.35
CA ASP A 105 -1.44 7.77 -3.04
C ASP A 105 -0.54 8.24 -4.17
N HIS A 106 0.30 7.36 -4.69
CA HIS A 106 1.14 7.63 -5.84
C HIS A 106 0.32 7.93 -7.10
N ASN A 107 -0.73 7.15 -7.40
CA ASN A 107 -1.60 7.40 -8.55
C ASN A 107 -2.35 8.73 -8.43
N ARG A 108 -2.77 9.12 -7.23
CA ARG A 108 -3.38 10.42 -6.96
C ARG A 108 -2.41 11.56 -7.25
N ALA A 109 -1.16 11.43 -6.81
CA ALA A 109 -0.11 12.40 -7.11
C ALA A 109 0.10 12.54 -8.62
N LEU A 110 0.28 11.43 -9.33
CA LEU A 110 0.43 11.44 -10.80
C LEU A 110 -0.75 12.10 -11.50
N ALA A 111 -1.99 11.80 -11.09
CA ALA A 111 -3.19 12.37 -11.71
C ALA A 111 -3.27 13.89 -11.55
N GLN A 112 -2.97 14.40 -10.34
CA GLN A 112 -2.95 15.85 -10.08
C GLN A 112 -1.85 16.56 -10.90
N LEU A 113 -0.67 15.97 -10.96
CA LEU A 113 0.45 16.51 -11.73
C LEU A 113 0.17 16.52 -13.23
N ALA A 114 -0.38 15.45 -13.76
CA ALA A 114 -0.73 15.33 -15.18
C ALA A 114 -1.77 16.40 -15.58
N ALA A 115 -2.79 16.59 -14.75
CA ALA A 115 -3.80 17.63 -14.97
C ALA A 115 -3.19 19.03 -14.94
N LYS A 116 -2.32 19.34 -13.98
CA LYS A 116 -1.66 20.65 -13.85
C LYS A 116 -0.67 20.92 -14.99
N ALA A 117 0.11 19.90 -15.38
CA ALA A 117 1.11 20.01 -16.44
C ALA A 117 0.50 19.92 -17.86
N GLY A 118 -0.77 19.53 -18.00
CA GLY A 118 -1.41 19.34 -19.30
C GLY A 118 -0.81 18.19 -20.11
N CYS A 119 -0.38 17.08 -19.43
CA CYS A 119 0.25 15.92 -20.06
C CYS A 119 -0.44 14.62 -19.66
N HIS A 120 -0.02 13.49 -20.23
CA HIS A 120 -0.51 12.17 -19.84
C HIS A 120 0.27 11.66 -18.61
N VAL A 121 -0.38 10.84 -17.77
CA VAL A 121 0.26 10.28 -16.56
C VAL A 121 1.51 9.44 -16.89
N THR A 122 1.58 8.82 -18.05
CA THR A 122 2.75 8.04 -18.51
C THR A 122 3.94 8.92 -18.95
N ASP A 123 3.75 10.22 -19.05
CA ASP A 123 4.83 11.17 -19.35
C ASP A 123 5.58 11.59 -18.08
N ILE A 124 5.07 11.20 -16.89
CA ILE A 124 5.59 11.64 -15.59
C ILE A 124 6.34 10.48 -14.93
N ASP A 125 7.59 10.74 -14.56
CA ASP A 125 8.47 9.79 -13.89
C ASP A 125 9.02 10.35 -12.57
N LYS A 126 9.55 9.46 -11.73
CA LYS A 126 10.32 9.75 -10.51
C LYS A 126 9.57 10.54 -9.44
N VAL A 127 8.24 10.46 -9.42
CA VAL A 127 7.46 10.97 -8.29
C VAL A 127 7.61 10.00 -7.12
N THR A 128 7.91 10.51 -5.93
CA THR A 128 8.02 9.73 -4.70
C THR A 128 7.01 10.23 -3.68
N VAL A 129 6.36 9.30 -2.98
CA VAL A 129 5.51 9.63 -1.82
C VAL A 129 6.16 9.07 -0.57
N TRP A 130 6.59 9.95 0.32
CA TRP A 130 7.25 9.61 1.58
C TRP A 130 6.26 9.49 2.72
N GLY A 131 6.61 8.68 3.71
CA GLY A 131 5.88 8.56 4.97
C GLY A 131 4.83 7.46 4.99
N ASN A 132 4.00 7.48 6.03
CA ASN A 132 2.94 6.49 6.21
C ASN A 132 1.74 6.77 5.30
N HIS A 133 0.96 5.73 5.00
CA HIS A 133 -0.34 5.86 4.34
C HIS A 133 -1.36 6.58 5.27
N SER A 134 -1.21 7.90 5.38
CA SER A 134 -2.00 8.78 6.25
C SER A 134 -1.94 10.22 5.74
N SER A 135 -2.64 11.13 6.41
CA SER A 135 -2.58 12.57 6.09
C SER A 135 -1.19 13.22 6.31
N THR A 136 -0.22 12.47 6.84
CA THR A 136 1.18 12.92 7.01
C THR A 136 2.09 12.50 5.85
N GLN A 137 1.56 11.83 4.85
CA GLN A 137 2.32 11.51 3.64
C GLN A 137 2.75 12.77 2.89
N TYR A 138 3.89 12.70 2.24
CA TYR A 138 4.48 13.83 1.52
C TYR A 138 4.82 13.43 0.07
N PRO A 139 4.05 13.89 -0.92
CA PRO A 139 4.37 13.68 -2.33
C PRO A 139 5.51 14.62 -2.74
N ASP A 140 6.67 14.04 -3.02
CA ASP A 140 7.92 14.72 -3.33
C ASP A 140 8.12 14.84 -4.85
N LEU A 141 8.34 16.06 -5.31
CA LEU A 141 8.55 16.41 -6.71
C LEU A 141 10.01 16.74 -7.05
N THR A 142 10.92 16.69 -6.09
CA THR A 142 12.31 17.16 -6.28
C THR A 142 13.05 16.43 -7.39
N GLN A 143 12.69 15.18 -7.67
CA GLN A 143 13.26 14.38 -8.74
C GLN A 143 12.28 14.10 -9.88
N ALA A 144 11.04 14.56 -9.75
CA ALA A 144 9.98 14.27 -10.72
C ALA A 144 10.26 14.93 -12.07
N THR A 145 9.96 14.22 -13.14
CA THR A 145 10.15 14.68 -14.52
C THR A 145 8.91 14.51 -15.37
N VAL A 146 8.74 15.36 -16.37
CA VAL A 146 7.76 15.19 -17.45
C VAL A 146 8.55 15.05 -18.76
N LYS A 147 8.46 13.90 -19.40
CA LYS A 147 9.25 13.58 -20.63
C LYS A 147 10.73 13.86 -20.47
N GLY A 148 11.26 13.60 -19.26
CA GLY A 148 12.66 13.79 -18.92
C GLY A 148 13.07 15.20 -18.48
N ALA A 149 12.23 16.22 -18.62
CA ALA A 149 12.46 17.56 -18.10
C ALA A 149 12.00 17.67 -16.63
N PRO A 150 12.73 18.39 -15.75
CA PRO A 150 12.30 18.58 -14.36
C PRO A 150 10.90 19.17 -14.28
N ILE A 151 10.03 18.57 -13.45
CA ILE A 151 8.65 19.01 -13.32
C ILE A 151 8.55 20.42 -12.71
N THR A 152 9.50 20.78 -11.87
CA THR A 152 9.60 22.10 -11.24
C THR A 152 9.78 23.24 -12.25
N ASP A 153 10.45 22.97 -13.37
CA ASP A 153 10.65 23.94 -14.44
C ASP A 153 9.37 24.13 -15.27
N ILE A 154 8.56 23.07 -15.37
CA ILE A 154 7.31 23.06 -16.14
C ILE A 154 6.18 23.71 -15.33
N LEU A 155 6.04 23.35 -14.06
CA LEU A 155 4.96 23.86 -13.23
C LEU A 155 5.23 25.27 -12.70
N ALA A 156 6.48 25.59 -12.36
CA ALA A 156 6.95 26.90 -11.84
C ALA A 156 6.01 27.60 -10.83
N ASP A 157 5.14 26.83 -10.15
CA ASP A 157 4.06 27.28 -9.29
C ASP A 157 4.17 26.63 -7.92
N ARG A 158 5.10 27.17 -7.12
CA ARG A 158 5.39 26.64 -5.78
C ARG A 158 4.20 26.77 -4.84
N ALA A 159 3.42 27.82 -4.97
CA ALA A 159 2.24 28.03 -4.14
C ALA A 159 1.21 26.90 -4.37
N TRP A 160 0.95 26.55 -5.62
CA TRP A 160 0.08 25.43 -5.95
C TRP A 160 0.62 24.10 -5.38
N VAL A 161 1.92 23.86 -5.43
CA VAL A 161 2.51 22.63 -4.87
C VAL A 161 2.25 22.54 -3.36
N GLU A 162 2.50 23.65 -2.63
CA GLU A 162 2.43 23.67 -1.16
C GLU A 162 0.98 23.78 -0.65
N GLU A 163 0.12 24.55 -1.30
CA GLU A 163 -1.22 24.91 -0.81
C GLU A 163 -2.33 24.01 -1.39
N ASP A 164 -2.15 23.46 -2.59
CA ASP A 164 -3.17 22.63 -3.25
C ASP A 164 -2.73 21.17 -3.41
N PHE A 165 -1.59 20.93 -4.08
CA PHE A 165 -1.19 19.58 -4.47
C PHE A 165 -0.91 18.68 -3.27
N ILE A 166 -0.01 19.08 -2.37
CA ILE A 166 0.37 18.27 -1.20
C ILE A 166 -0.84 18.01 -0.31
N PRO A 167 -1.65 19.01 0.09
CA PRO A 167 -2.83 18.77 0.91
C PRO A 167 -3.89 17.90 0.22
N THR A 168 -4.10 18.09 -1.09
CA THR A 168 -5.08 17.29 -1.85
C THR A 168 -4.68 15.82 -1.90
N VAL A 169 -3.42 15.51 -2.21
CA VAL A 169 -2.94 14.12 -2.25
C VAL A 169 -3.01 13.48 -0.86
N ALA A 170 -2.51 14.17 0.16
CA ALA A 170 -2.48 13.66 1.54
C ALA A 170 -3.87 13.48 2.14
N GLY A 171 -4.80 14.37 1.84
CA GLY A 171 -6.17 14.37 2.39
C GLY A 171 -7.18 13.52 1.60
N ARG A 172 -6.83 13.03 0.41
CA ARG A 172 -7.80 12.40 -0.51
C ARG A 172 -8.52 11.19 0.07
N GLY A 173 -7.83 10.38 0.86
CA GLY A 173 -8.44 9.21 1.51
C GLY A 173 -9.60 9.59 2.42
N ALA A 174 -9.43 10.60 3.26
CA ALA A 174 -10.49 11.11 4.13
C ALA A 174 -11.65 11.74 3.33
N ALA A 175 -11.35 12.48 2.27
CA ALA A 175 -12.35 13.10 1.42
C ALA A 175 -13.23 12.13 0.62
N ILE A 176 -12.78 10.89 0.42
CA ILE A 176 -13.57 9.82 -0.25
C ILE A 176 -14.52 9.13 0.74
N ILE A 177 -14.13 9.05 2.03
CA ILE A 177 -14.89 8.38 3.08
C ILE A 177 -16.00 9.30 3.64
N ALA A 178 -15.80 10.61 3.60
CA ALA A 178 -16.78 11.62 4.04
C ALA A 178 -17.95 11.77 3.06
#